data_168554949f016971e5bc59644e160951
#
_entry.id   168554949f016971e5bc59644e160951
#
_cell.length_a   1.000
_cell.length_b   1.000
_cell.length_c   1.000
_cell.angle_alpha   90.00
_cell.angle_beta   90.00
_cell.angle_gamma   90.00
#
_symmetry.space_group_name_H-M   'P 1'
#
loop_
_entity.id
_entity.type
_entity.pdbx_description
1 polymer ?
#
loop_
_entity_poly.entity_id
_entity_poly.type
_entity_poly.pdbx_seq_one_letter_code
_entity_poly.pdbx_strand_id
1 'polypeptide(L)'
;MKKTLILILCLFLCTVSFARKRVKVACVGNSITYGIGVSDPDKESYPARLQQMLGERYTVERFGKPGATLLNKGHRPFMQQKEFKDALAFAGDVVVIHLGVNDTDPRDWPNYRDFFIEDYRALIDSFRVANPECRILIARLTPIADRHPRFESGTRDWHDEIQLAIETIAKYAQVQLIDFHAPLYLSLIHISE
;
A
#
# COMPACT_ATOMS: atom_id res chain seq x y z
N MET A 1 -51.16 30.54 11.62
CA MET A 1 -50.57 29.37 12.24
C MET A 1 -50.14 28.29 11.23
N LYS A 2 -50.95 27.85 10.26
CA LYS A 2 -50.59 26.83 9.28
C LYS A 2 -49.40 27.22 8.37
N LYS A 3 -49.26 28.47 7.93
CA LYS A 3 -48.16 28.95 7.07
C LYS A 3 -46.83 29.02 7.80
N THR A 4 -46.81 29.32 9.11
CA THR A 4 -45.62 29.40 9.93
C THR A 4 -45.06 27.96 10.23
N LEU A 5 -45.98 26.97 10.41
CA LEU A 5 -45.61 25.58 10.64
C LEU A 5 -44.96 24.95 9.40
N ILE A 6 -45.43 25.29 8.17
CA ILE A 6 -44.86 24.81 6.93
C ILE A 6 -43.46 25.41 6.71
N LEU A 7 -43.22 26.67 7.06
CA LEU A 7 -41.91 27.31 6.94
C LEU A 7 -40.87 26.68 7.89
N ILE A 8 -41.26 26.34 9.10
CA ILE A 8 -40.39 25.63 10.10
C ILE A 8 -40.09 24.21 9.63
N LEU A 9 -41.05 23.51 9.03
CA LEU A 9 -40.85 22.16 8.50
C LEU A 9 -39.89 22.15 7.28
N CYS A 10 -39.97 23.15 6.42
CA CYS A 10 -39.04 23.35 5.27
C CYS A 10 -37.62 23.72 5.72
N LEU A 11 -37.43 24.48 6.80
CA LEU A 11 -36.14 24.80 7.38
C LEU A 11 -35.47 23.57 8.04
N PHE A 12 -36.29 22.66 8.63
CA PHE A 12 -35.77 21.42 9.22
C PHE A 12 -35.34 20.37 8.16
N LEU A 13 -35.95 20.39 6.98
CA LEU A 13 -35.60 19.51 5.85
C LEU A 13 -34.30 19.94 5.12
N CYS A 14 -33.87 21.19 5.25
CA CYS A 14 -32.63 21.69 4.63
C CYS A 14 -31.33 21.34 5.41
N THR A 15 -31.42 20.74 6.59
CA THR A 15 -30.24 20.42 7.43
C THR A 15 -29.84 18.96 7.44
N VAL A 16 -30.41 18.11 6.59
CA VAL A 16 -29.85 16.78 6.36
C VAL A 16 -28.60 16.95 5.50
N SER A 17 -27.54 17.44 6.13
CA SER A 17 -26.20 17.32 5.59
C SER A 17 -25.90 15.83 5.50
N PHE A 18 -26.06 15.25 4.30
CA PHE A 18 -25.53 13.92 4.04
C PHE A 18 -24.03 14.00 4.29
N ALA A 19 -23.59 13.62 5.47
CA ALA A 19 -22.17 13.42 5.74
C ALA A 19 -21.67 12.40 4.73
N ARG A 20 -21.03 12.88 3.68
CA ARG A 20 -20.50 12.04 2.60
C ARG A 20 -19.51 11.09 3.24
N LYS A 21 -19.76 9.77 3.17
CA LYS A 21 -18.88 8.74 3.73
C LYS A 21 -17.45 9.01 3.24
N ARG A 22 -16.49 9.07 4.16
CA ARG A 22 -15.08 9.22 3.80
C ARG A 22 -14.59 7.99 3.06
N VAL A 23 -13.78 8.20 2.03
CA VAL A 23 -13.11 7.12 1.31
C VAL A 23 -11.95 6.61 2.15
N LYS A 24 -11.94 5.33 2.45
CA LYS A 24 -10.89 4.68 3.23
C LYS A 24 -9.77 4.18 2.33
N VAL A 25 -8.54 4.62 2.60
CA VAL A 25 -7.34 4.21 1.87
C VAL A 25 -6.42 3.42 2.80
N ALA A 26 -6.23 2.14 2.53
CA ALA A 26 -5.30 1.28 3.25
C ALA A 26 -3.94 1.26 2.53
N CYS A 27 -2.89 1.77 3.16
CA CYS A 27 -1.52 1.65 2.67
C CYS A 27 -0.85 0.45 3.33
N VAL A 28 -0.66 -0.61 2.57
CA VAL A 28 -0.17 -1.93 2.99
C VAL A 28 1.27 -2.12 2.52
N GLY A 29 2.16 -2.55 3.41
CA GLY A 29 3.55 -2.74 3.00
C GLY A 29 4.53 -3.06 4.12
N ASN A 30 5.79 -2.74 3.85
CA ASN A 30 6.93 -3.01 4.72
C ASN A 30 7.41 -1.76 5.49
N SER A 31 8.72 -1.65 5.74
CA SER A 31 9.37 -0.52 6.41
C SER A 31 9.16 0.81 5.69
N ILE A 32 9.06 0.82 4.36
CA ILE A 32 8.83 2.03 3.56
C ILE A 32 7.41 2.56 3.84
N THR A 33 6.43 1.68 3.85
CA THR A 33 5.05 2.04 4.21
C THR A 33 4.95 2.46 5.68
N TYR A 34 5.69 1.80 6.58
CA TYR A 34 5.79 2.21 7.99
C TYR A 34 6.38 3.62 8.15
N GLY A 35 7.37 4.00 7.32
CA GLY A 35 8.09 5.27 7.40
C GLY A 35 9.42 5.14 8.16
N ILE A 36 10.11 3.99 8.04
CA ILE A 36 11.48 3.90 8.57
C ILE A 36 12.38 4.89 7.82
N GLY A 37 13.17 5.64 8.60
CA GLY A 37 14.12 6.63 8.07
C GLY A 37 13.62 8.08 8.10
N VAL A 38 12.34 8.33 8.41
CA VAL A 38 11.82 9.68 8.68
C VAL A 38 11.76 9.96 10.18
N SER A 39 11.79 11.23 10.58
CA SER A 39 11.81 11.64 11.98
C SER A 39 10.50 11.37 12.70
N ASP A 40 9.38 11.61 12.04
CA ASP A 40 8.02 11.40 12.54
C ASP A 40 7.18 10.65 11.50
N PRO A 41 7.10 9.31 11.60
CA PRO A 41 6.32 8.52 10.65
C PRO A 41 4.85 8.90 10.55
N ASP A 42 4.25 9.45 11.60
CA ASP A 42 2.85 9.86 11.62
C ASP A 42 2.59 11.15 10.82
N LYS A 43 3.65 11.88 10.47
CA LYS A 43 3.57 13.10 9.65
C LYS A 43 4.31 13.01 8.32
N GLU A 44 5.37 12.19 8.25
CA GLU A 44 6.34 12.24 7.17
C GLU A 44 6.37 10.98 6.30
N SER A 45 5.81 9.84 6.77
CA SER A 45 5.66 8.67 5.92
C SER A 45 4.79 8.98 4.70
N TYR A 46 4.96 8.24 3.60
CA TYR A 46 4.15 8.49 2.41
C TYR A 46 2.64 8.36 2.66
N PRO A 47 2.13 7.44 3.51
CA PRO A 47 0.70 7.41 3.84
C PRO A 47 0.24 8.67 4.56
N ALA A 48 1.06 9.20 5.49
CA ALA A 48 0.75 10.46 6.19
C ALA A 48 0.73 11.66 5.23
N ARG A 49 1.70 11.73 4.32
CA ARG A 49 1.71 12.75 3.26
C ARG A 49 0.53 12.62 2.32
N LEU A 50 0.18 11.40 1.95
CA LEU A 50 -1.02 11.13 1.14
C LEU A 50 -2.30 11.62 1.84
N GLN A 51 -2.43 11.38 3.16
CA GLN A 51 -3.56 11.92 3.94
C GLN A 51 -3.62 13.44 3.88
N GLN A 52 -2.49 14.13 4.04
CA GLN A 52 -2.43 15.59 3.96
C GLN A 52 -2.86 16.12 2.58
N MET A 53 -2.42 15.44 1.51
CA MET A 53 -2.74 15.83 0.13
C MET A 53 -4.20 15.57 -0.25
N LEU A 54 -4.78 14.48 0.21
CA LEU A 54 -6.15 14.08 -0.11
C LEU A 54 -7.21 14.81 0.74
N GLY A 55 -6.83 15.33 1.92
CA GLY A 55 -7.70 16.07 2.81
C GLY A 55 -8.79 15.23 3.49
N GLU A 56 -9.78 15.91 4.06
CA GLU A 56 -10.77 15.32 4.98
C GLU A 56 -11.78 14.35 4.32
N ARG A 57 -11.86 14.35 2.99
CA ARG A 57 -12.72 13.40 2.26
C ARG A 57 -12.19 11.96 2.33
N TYR A 58 -10.94 11.79 2.70
CA TYR A 58 -10.25 10.52 2.76
C TYR A 58 -9.80 10.21 4.19
N THR A 59 -9.72 8.94 4.50
CA THR A 59 -9.06 8.42 5.71
C THR A 59 -7.98 7.47 5.24
N VAL A 60 -6.73 7.89 5.35
CA VAL A 60 -5.57 7.09 4.94
C VAL A 60 -4.95 6.45 6.16
N GLU A 61 -4.90 5.13 6.19
CA GLU A 61 -4.32 4.37 7.29
C GLU A 61 -3.09 3.59 6.83
N ARG A 62 -2.12 3.46 7.72
CA ARG A 62 -0.81 2.86 7.50
C ARG A 62 -0.73 1.48 8.13
N PHE A 63 -0.57 0.46 7.29
CA PHE A 63 -0.40 -0.95 7.68
C PHE A 63 0.96 -1.47 7.19
N GLY A 64 2.03 -0.81 7.64
CA GLY A 64 3.41 -1.14 7.30
C GLY A 64 4.06 -1.99 8.38
N LYS A 65 4.68 -3.12 8.00
CA LYS A 65 5.48 -3.96 8.89
C LYS A 65 6.94 -3.97 8.46
N PRO A 66 7.85 -3.37 9.24
CA PRO A 66 9.28 -3.41 8.92
C PRO A 66 9.80 -4.84 8.73
N GLY A 67 10.51 -5.08 7.63
CA GLY A 67 11.05 -6.38 7.28
C GLY A 67 10.05 -7.38 6.70
N ALA A 68 8.78 -7.01 6.53
CA ALA A 68 7.77 -7.93 6.00
C ALA A 68 8.05 -8.31 4.54
N THR A 69 7.91 -9.61 4.26
CA THR A 69 7.97 -10.21 2.92
C THR A 69 6.56 -10.39 2.35
N LEU A 70 6.46 -10.41 1.03
CA LEU A 70 5.25 -10.86 0.36
C LEU A 70 5.12 -12.38 0.47
N LEU A 71 6.22 -13.11 0.21
CA LEU A 71 6.28 -14.56 0.27
C LEU A 71 5.80 -15.09 1.62
N ASN A 72 4.81 -15.98 1.61
CA ASN A 72 4.26 -16.61 2.81
C ASN A 72 5.22 -17.60 3.46
N LYS A 73 6.22 -18.07 2.72
CA LYS A 73 7.36 -18.88 3.23
C LYS A 73 8.59 -18.04 3.54
N GLY A 74 8.52 -16.72 3.34
CA GLY A 74 9.61 -15.81 3.65
C GLY A 74 9.90 -15.71 5.15
N HIS A 75 11.00 -15.05 5.49
CA HIS A 75 11.45 -14.95 6.88
C HIS A 75 10.51 -14.12 7.77
N ARG A 76 9.63 -13.29 7.19
CA ARG A 76 8.61 -12.47 7.90
C ARG A 76 7.38 -12.23 7.03
N PRO A 77 6.54 -13.22 6.78
CA PRO A 77 5.38 -13.09 5.90
C PRO A 77 4.41 -12.01 6.39
N PHE A 78 4.03 -11.06 5.50
CA PHE A 78 3.10 -10.00 5.84
C PHE A 78 1.72 -10.54 6.25
N MET A 79 1.22 -11.56 5.57
CA MET A 79 -0.09 -12.16 5.86
C MET A 79 -0.17 -12.83 7.23
N GLN A 80 0.96 -13.06 7.91
CA GLN A 80 1.02 -13.56 9.29
C GLN A 80 1.13 -12.45 10.34
N GLN A 81 1.28 -11.19 9.93
CA GLN A 81 1.46 -10.07 10.85
C GLN A 81 0.14 -9.49 11.32
N LYS A 82 0.19 -8.79 12.45
CA LYS A 82 -0.97 -8.06 13.00
C LYS A 82 -1.46 -7.00 11.99
N GLU A 83 -0.55 -6.31 11.34
CA GLU A 83 -0.81 -5.24 10.40
C GLU A 83 -1.67 -5.71 9.20
N PHE A 84 -1.53 -6.96 8.78
CA PHE A 84 -2.42 -7.56 7.78
C PHE A 84 -3.85 -7.72 8.28
N LYS A 85 -4.01 -8.24 9.50
CA LYS A 85 -5.33 -8.42 10.12
C LYS A 85 -6.02 -7.08 10.33
N ASP A 86 -5.29 -6.07 10.78
CA ASP A 86 -5.80 -4.72 10.98
C ASP A 86 -6.22 -4.08 9.64
N ALA A 87 -5.44 -4.29 8.56
CA ALA A 87 -5.77 -3.81 7.23
C ALA A 87 -7.05 -4.44 6.67
N LEU A 88 -7.25 -5.75 6.89
CA LEU A 88 -8.50 -6.42 6.52
C LEU A 88 -9.70 -5.88 7.31
N ALA A 89 -9.55 -5.72 8.64
CA ALA A 89 -10.59 -5.15 9.51
C ALA A 89 -10.92 -3.69 9.15
N PHE A 90 -9.95 -2.92 8.69
CA PHE A 90 -10.16 -1.58 8.18
C PHE A 90 -11.05 -1.57 6.94
N ALA A 91 -11.02 -2.61 6.12
CA ALA A 91 -11.82 -2.78 4.89
C ALA A 91 -11.77 -1.50 4.01
N GLY A 92 -10.59 -1.15 3.52
CA GLY A 92 -10.35 0.05 2.70
C GLY A 92 -11.15 0.04 1.39
N ASP A 93 -11.65 1.21 1.00
CA ASP A 93 -12.25 1.39 -0.34
C ASP A 93 -11.17 1.43 -1.43
N VAL A 94 -9.96 1.83 -1.05
CA VAL A 94 -8.74 1.76 -1.86
C VAL A 94 -7.66 1.06 -1.06
N VAL A 95 -6.97 0.10 -1.66
CA VAL A 95 -5.83 -0.60 -1.05
C VAL A 95 -4.59 -0.40 -1.90
N VAL A 96 -3.54 0.19 -1.33
CA VAL A 96 -2.23 0.39 -1.97
C VAL A 96 -1.26 -0.62 -1.39
N ILE A 97 -0.74 -1.53 -2.20
CA ILE A 97 0.18 -2.59 -1.76
C ILE A 97 1.59 -2.30 -2.26
N HIS A 98 2.54 -2.17 -1.34
CA HIS A 98 3.97 -2.00 -1.62
C HIS A 98 4.78 -3.05 -0.84
N LEU A 99 4.89 -4.26 -1.39
CA LEU A 99 5.61 -5.42 -0.86
C LEU A 99 6.50 -6.04 -1.93
N GLY A 100 7.55 -6.75 -1.52
CA GLY A 100 8.50 -7.44 -2.40
C GLY A 100 9.95 -7.04 -2.17
N VAL A 101 10.25 -5.86 -1.63
CA VAL A 101 11.62 -5.41 -1.39
C VAL A 101 12.38 -6.35 -0.43
N ASN A 102 11.74 -6.83 0.63
CA ASN A 102 12.39 -7.74 1.59
C ASN A 102 12.51 -9.16 1.06
N ASP A 103 11.74 -9.51 0.07
CA ASP A 103 11.82 -10.80 -0.64
C ASP A 103 13.13 -10.98 -1.40
N THR A 104 13.88 -9.89 -1.66
CA THR A 104 15.26 -9.95 -2.16
C THR A 104 16.27 -10.55 -1.17
N ASP A 105 15.85 -10.94 0.04
CA ASP A 105 16.72 -11.61 0.99
C ASP A 105 17.17 -12.98 0.45
N PRO A 106 18.46 -13.37 0.59
CA PRO A 106 18.96 -14.67 0.17
C PRO A 106 18.25 -15.88 0.81
N ARG A 107 17.58 -15.67 1.93
CA ARG A 107 16.76 -16.71 2.58
C ARG A 107 15.43 -16.94 1.88
N ASP A 108 14.94 -15.97 1.12
CA ASP A 108 13.59 -15.93 0.56
C ASP A 108 13.59 -16.21 -0.95
N TRP A 109 14.06 -15.28 -1.78
CA TRP A 109 13.88 -15.32 -3.23
C TRP A 109 14.45 -16.59 -3.89
N PRO A 110 15.70 -16.98 -3.66
CA PRO A 110 16.26 -18.17 -4.32
C PRO A 110 15.54 -19.46 -3.97
N ASN A 111 14.86 -19.49 -2.81
CA ASN A 111 14.22 -20.70 -2.29
C ASN A 111 12.71 -20.75 -2.60
N TYR A 112 12.04 -19.59 -2.71
CA TYR A 112 10.58 -19.54 -2.70
C TYR A 112 9.98 -18.70 -3.83
N ARG A 113 10.76 -18.18 -4.79
CA ARG A 113 10.31 -17.31 -5.89
C ARG A 113 9.13 -17.86 -6.67
N ASP A 114 9.04 -19.17 -6.83
CA ASP A 114 7.99 -19.82 -7.59
C ASP A 114 6.59 -19.65 -6.96
N PHE A 115 6.53 -19.31 -5.66
CA PHE A 115 5.30 -19.03 -4.93
C PHE A 115 4.88 -17.55 -5.00
N PHE A 116 5.72 -16.64 -5.49
CA PHE A 116 5.49 -15.20 -5.38
C PHE A 116 4.19 -14.73 -6.04
N ILE A 117 3.89 -15.23 -7.24
CA ILE A 117 2.67 -14.87 -7.97
C ILE A 117 1.43 -15.39 -7.22
N GLU A 118 1.47 -16.62 -6.72
CA GLU A 118 0.36 -17.22 -5.98
C GLU A 118 0.12 -16.49 -4.66
N ASP A 119 1.17 -16.23 -3.89
CA ASP A 119 1.10 -15.51 -2.62
C ASP A 119 0.58 -14.08 -2.81
N TYR A 120 1.00 -13.40 -3.88
CA TYR A 120 0.49 -12.05 -4.19
C TYR A 120 -1.00 -12.07 -4.54
N ARG A 121 -1.44 -13.06 -5.31
CA ARG A 121 -2.86 -13.24 -5.62
C ARG A 121 -3.66 -13.50 -4.35
N ALA A 122 -3.19 -14.38 -3.47
CA ALA A 122 -3.84 -14.65 -2.20
C ALA A 122 -3.99 -13.39 -1.33
N LEU A 123 -2.98 -12.52 -1.33
CA LEU A 123 -3.03 -11.22 -0.64
C LEU A 123 -4.12 -10.32 -1.27
N ILE A 124 -4.14 -10.18 -2.60
CA ILE A 124 -5.14 -9.38 -3.33
C ILE A 124 -6.55 -9.91 -3.02
N ASP A 125 -6.75 -11.21 -3.14
CA ASP A 125 -8.05 -11.84 -2.95
C ASP A 125 -8.54 -11.71 -1.50
N SER A 126 -7.64 -11.70 -0.52
CA SER A 126 -7.99 -11.43 0.89
C SER A 126 -8.61 -10.04 1.08
N PHE A 127 -8.10 -9.02 0.39
CA PHE A 127 -8.69 -7.67 0.43
C PHE A 127 -10.02 -7.60 -0.31
N ARG A 128 -10.17 -8.32 -1.43
CA ARG A 128 -11.45 -8.43 -2.15
C ARG A 128 -12.53 -9.12 -1.32
N VAL A 129 -12.15 -10.11 -0.51
CA VAL A 129 -13.08 -10.76 0.44
C VAL A 129 -13.48 -9.78 1.54
N ALA A 130 -12.54 -8.98 2.07
CA ALA A 130 -12.83 -8.01 3.12
C ALA A 130 -13.71 -6.84 2.64
N ASN A 131 -13.53 -6.40 1.39
CA ASN A 131 -14.35 -5.39 0.74
C ASN A 131 -14.41 -5.69 -0.78
N PRO A 132 -15.49 -6.30 -1.30
CA PRO A 132 -15.62 -6.65 -2.70
C PRO A 132 -15.55 -5.46 -3.67
N GLU A 133 -15.89 -4.26 -3.21
CA GLU A 133 -15.87 -3.03 -4.00
C GLU A 133 -14.51 -2.30 -3.93
N CYS A 134 -13.52 -2.86 -3.23
CA CYS A 134 -12.25 -2.19 -3.07
C CYS A 134 -11.49 -2.09 -4.40
N ARG A 135 -10.90 -0.90 -4.62
CA ARG A 135 -9.94 -0.69 -5.70
C ARG A 135 -8.54 -1.04 -5.21
N ILE A 136 -7.90 -2.00 -5.84
CA ILE A 136 -6.54 -2.40 -5.47
C ILE A 136 -5.53 -1.79 -6.43
N LEU A 137 -4.50 -1.19 -5.85
CA LEU A 137 -3.34 -0.60 -6.51
C LEU A 137 -2.11 -1.35 -6.02
N ILE A 138 -1.31 -1.90 -6.92
CA ILE A 138 -0.02 -2.49 -6.54
C ILE A 138 1.10 -1.61 -7.05
N ALA A 139 2.13 -1.43 -6.21
CA ALA A 139 3.21 -0.52 -6.51
C ALA A 139 4.44 -1.27 -7.03
N ARG A 140 5.09 -0.70 -8.06
CA ARG A 140 6.48 -1.02 -8.37
C ARG A 140 7.35 -0.76 -7.16
N LEU A 141 8.36 -1.58 -6.95
CA LEU A 141 9.29 -1.42 -5.83
C LEU A 141 10.07 -0.11 -5.97
N THR A 142 10.30 0.53 -4.83
CA THR A 142 11.25 1.64 -4.77
C THR A 142 12.65 1.17 -5.15
N PRO A 143 13.49 2.02 -5.78
CA PRO A 143 14.86 1.66 -6.05
C PRO A 143 15.63 1.40 -4.75
N ILE A 144 16.63 0.54 -4.82
CA ILE A 144 17.60 0.32 -3.75
C ILE A 144 18.89 1.03 -4.17
N ALA A 145 19.49 1.79 -3.25
CA ALA A 145 20.73 2.52 -3.53
C ALA A 145 21.86 1.55 -3.95
N ASP A 146 22.66 1.94 -4.95
CA ASP A 146 23.71 1.12 -5.53
C ASP A 146 24.75 0.59 -4.52
N ARG A 147 25.01 1.35 -3.48
CA ARG A 147 25.95 0.99 -2.40
C ARG A 147 25.29 0.24 -1.24
N HIS A 148 24.03 -0.19 -1.39
CA HIS A 148 23.37 -0.96 -0.33
C HIS A 148 24.01 -2.35 -0.23
N PRO A 149 24.33 -2.85 0.99
CA PRO A 149 24.99 -4.15 1.18
C PRO A 149 24.30 -5.34 0.53
N ARG A 150 22.96 -5.25 0.34
CA ARG A 150 22.20 -6.28 -0.39
C ARG A 150 22.63 -6.40 -1.84
N PHE A 151 23.00 -5.30 -2.52
CA PHE A 151 23.46 -5.35 -3.90
C PHE A 151 24.86 -5.95 -4.06
N GLU A 152 25.70 -5.79 -3.04
CA GLU A 152 27.02 -6.45 -3.00
C GLU A 152 26.89 -7.96 -2.93
N SER A 153 25.79 -8.50 -2.42
CA SER A 153 25.49 -9.93 -2.34
C SER A 153 24.80 -10.51 -3.59
N GLY A 154 24.69 -9.75 -4.69
CA GLY A 154 24.07 -10.20 -5.94
C GLY A 154 22.54 -10.14 -5.97
N THR A 155 21.92 -9.40 -5.07
CA THR A 155 20.46 -9.33 -4.96
C THR A 155 19.81 -8.32 -5.90
N ARG A 156 20.59 -7.59 -6.71
CA ARG A 156 20.07 -6.64 -7.70
C ARG A 156 19.19 -7.32 -8.74
N ASP A 157 19.66 -8.43 -9.29
CA ASP A 157 18.93 -9.19 -10.31
C ASP A 157 17.59 -9.70 -9.73
N TRP A 158 17.55 -10.08 -8.46
CA TRP A 158 16.32 -10.50 -7.79
C TRP A 158 15.33 -9.35 -7.62
N HIS A 159 15.80 -8.13 -7.39
CA HIS A 159 14.91 -6.96 -7.35
C HIS A 159 14.22 -6.77 -8.71
N ASP A 160 14.95 -6.91 -9.82
CA ASP A 160 14.41 -6.79 -11.17
C ASP A 160 13.46 -7.95 -11.52
N GLU A 161 13.79 -9.18 -11.10
CA GLU A 161 12.88 -10.33 -11.23
C GLU A 161 11.56 -10.10 -10.48
N ILE A 162 11.62 -9.58 -9.24
CA ILE A 162 10.44 -9.25 -8.44
C ILE A 162 9.63 -8.12 -9.08
N GLN A 163 10.29 -7.08 -9.62
CA GLN A 163 9.62 -6.02 -10.39
C GLN A 163 8.79 -6.62 -11.54
N LEU A 164 9.41 -7.49 -12.34
CA LEU A 164 8.73 -8.16 -13.45
C LEU A 164 7.55 -9.03 -12.97
N ALA A 165 7.71 -9.72 -11.84
CA ALA A 165 6.63 -10.51 -11.24
C ALA A 165 5.47 -9.61 -10.79
N ILE A 166 5.74 -8.44 -10.18
CA ILE A 166 4.72 -7.45 -9.79
C ILE A 166 3.98 -6.91 -11.02
N GLU A 167 4.67 -6.59 -12.10
CA GLU A 167 4.05 -6.14 -13.35
C GLU A 167 3.18 -7.23 -13.98
N THR A 168 3.65 -8.46 -13.88
CA THR A 168 2.93 -9.62 -14.38
C THR A 168 1.62 -9.84 -13.59
N ILE A 169 1.69 -9.81 -12.25
CA ILE A 169 0.48 -10.00 -11.42
C ILE A 169 -0.51 -8.86 -11.61
N ALA A 170 -0.06 -7.61 -11.83
CA ALA A 170 -0.95 -6.49 -12.11
C ALA A 170 -1.88 -6.79 -13.30
N LYS A 171 -1.31 -7.35 -14.37
CA LYS A 171 -2.05 -7.73 -15.58
C LYS A 171 -3.01 -8.90 -15.32
N TYR A 172 -2.54 -9.99 -14.72
CA TYR A 172 -3.35 -11.18 -14.48
C TYR A 172 -4.47 -10.97 -13.46
N ALA A 173 -4.21 -10.24 -12.38
CA ALA A 173 -5.21 -9.92 -11.37
C ALA A 173 -6.11 -8.74 -11.75
N GLN A 174 -5.85 -8.10 -12.90
CA GLN A 174 -6.58 -6.91 -13.37
C GLN A 174 -6.63 -5.79 -12.31
N VAL A 175 -5.49 -5.53 -11.67
CA VAL A 175 -5.32 -4.44 -10.71
C VAL A 175 -4.44 -3.34 -11.31
N GLN A 176 -4.61 -2.12 -10.82
CA GLN A 176 -3.82 -1.00 -11.30
C GLN A 176 -2.38 -1.07 -10.77
N LEU A 177 -1.41 -0.96 -11.67
CA LEU A 177 0.00 -0.76 -11.32
C LEU A 177 0.27 0.73 -11.13
N ILE A 178 0.95 1.09 -10.03
CA ILE A 178 1.46 2.45 -9.78
C ILE A 178 2.98 2.41 -9.67
N ASP A 179 3.63 3.48 -10.07
CA ASP A 179 5.09 3.54 -10.15
C ASP A 179 5.68 4.29 -8.96
N PHE A 180 6.28 3.54 -8.02
CA PHE A 180 7.09 4.10 -6.94
C PHE A 180 8.59 4.07 -7.26
N HIS A 181 8.96 3.49 -8.42
CA HIS A 181 10.36 3.33 -8.82
C HIS A 181 10.90 4.57 -9.54
N ALA A 182 10.31 4.91 -10.69
CA ALA A 182 10.88 5.93 -11.57
C ALA A 182 11.02 7.32 -10.92
N PRO A 183 10.04 7.86 -10.16
CA PRO A 183 10.20 9.16 -9.52
C PRO A 183 11.36 9.22 -8.52
N LEU A 184 11.57 8.13 -7.78
CA LEU A 184 12.65 8.05 -6.78
C LEU A 184 14.01 7.76 -7.42
N TYR A 185 14.04 6.95 -8.49
CA TYR A 185 15.26 6.66 -9.24
C TYR A 185 15.85 7.94 -9.86
N LEU A 186 15.02 8.76 -10.49
CA LEU A 186 15.44 10.06 -11.04
C LEU A 186 15.95 11.01 -9.94
N SER A 187 15.34 11.01 -8.76
CA SER A 187 15.82 11.80 -7.64
C SER A 187 17.19 11.36 -7.14
N LEU A 188 17.46 10.05 -7.11
CA LEU A 188 18.76 9.51 -6.69
C LEU A 188 19.88 9.84 -7.67
N ILE A 189 19.63 9.89 -8.98
CA ILE A 189 20.62 10.28 -9.98
C ILE A 189 21.02 11.75 -9.81
N HIS A 190 20.07 12.63 -9.53
CA HIS A 190 20.35 14.07 -9.35
C HIS A 190 21.06 14.44 -8.05
N ILE A 191 21.08 13.57 -7.05
CA ILE A 191 21.79 13.77 -5.78
C ILE A 191 23.27 13.36 -5.89
N SER A 192 23.66 12.61 -6.92
CA SER A 192 25.02 12.09 -7.12
C SER A 192 25.90 12.96 -8.02
N GLU A 193 25.39 14.09 -8.52
CA GLU A 193 26.15 15.13 -9.23
C GLU A 193 26.51 16.29 -8.29
#